data_e2c06dbd63c37babda8878ce5005bf49
#
_entry.id   e2c06dbd63c37babda8878ce5005bf49
#
_cell.length_a   1.000
_cell.length_b   1.000
_cell.length_c   1.000
_cell.angle_alpha   90.00
_cell.angle_beta   90.00
_cell.angle_gamma   90.00
#
_symmetry.space_group_name_H-M   'P 1'
#
loop_
_entity.id
_entity.type
_entity.pdbx_description
1 polymer ?
#
loop_
_entity_poly.entity_id
_entity_poly.type
_entity_poly.pdbx_seq_one_letter_code
_entity_poly.pdbx_strand_id
1 'polypeptide(L)'
;MKKKRLTISKLVKMAYKETKRSSLAIYLILRFLVIVCMVLQLLKGNINNALLCLLSLILLFAPLFIQNKFAITLPSGLEITIYFFIFAAEILGEINNFYGIIPYWDTILHTINGFLAAAVGFSLIDLLNKNSKNVNLSPFYLCLVAFCFSMTIGVLWEFFEYSSDKFLDMDMQKDTVVKKISSVTLNPSGKNKAIVVSSIGKTVIYDENGYILETIDGGYLDIGLNDTMKDLLVNFIGAVVFCSFVYLALKQNKK
;
A
#
# COMPACT_ATOMS: atom_id res chain seq x y z
N MET A 1 27.21 -39.24 -29.17
CA MET A 1 26.86 -37.83 -28.92
C MET A 1 27.06 -37.49 -27.42
N LYS A 2 28.12 -36.71 -27.06
CA LYS A 2 28.36 -36.27 -25.67
C LYS A 2 27.37 -35.16 -25.30
N LYS A 3 26.39 -35.45 -24.46
CA LYS A 3 25.56 -34.41 -23.83
C LYS A 3 26.47 -33.50 -23.00
N LYS A 4 26.69 -32.25 -23.44
CA LYS A 4 27.41 -31.22 -22.70
C LYS A 4 26.62 -30.94 -21.41
N ARG A 5 27.11 -31.38 -20.24
CA ARG A 5 26.57 -30.97 -18.93
C ARG A 5 26.74 -29.45 -18.81
N LEU A 6 25.63 -28.74 -18.79
CA LEU A 6 25.61 -27.30 -18.49
C LEU A 6 26.11 -27.08 -17.06
N THR A 7 27.13 -26.24 -16.91
CA THR A 7 27.65 -25.87 -15.60
C THR A 7 26.56 -25.14 -14.80
N ILE A 8 26.44 -25.42 -13.49
CA ILE A 8 25.45 -24.82 -12.58
C ILE A 8 25.39 -23.28 -12.73
N SER A 9 26.56 -22.62 -12.89
CA SER A 9 26.65 -21.18 -13.12
C SER A 9 25.94 -20.71 -14.41
N LYS A 10 25.96 -21.53 -15.47
CA LYS A 10 25.22 -21.24 -16.72
C LYS A 10 23.73 -21.41 -16.56
N LEU A 11 23.30 -22.46 -15.83
CA LEU A 11 21.87 -22.66 -15.52
C LEU A 11 21.32 -21.53 -14.68
N VAL A 12 22.05 -21.06 -13.65
CA VAL A 12 21.66 -19.91 -12.82
C VAL A 12 21.57 -18.62 -13.64
N LYS A 13 22.55 -18.35 -14.54
CA LYS A 13 22.51 -17.18 -15.44
C LYS A 13 21.34 -17.24 -16.43
N MET A 14 21.00 -18.41 -16.94
CA MET A 14 19.86 -18.59 -17.85
C MET A 14 18.55 -18.39 -17.10
N ALA A 15 18.37 -19.00 -15.93
CA ALA A 15 17.20 -18.80 -15.07
C ALA A 15 17.02 -17.33 -14.70
N TYR A 16 18.09 -16.64 -14.29
CA TYR A 16 18.06 -15.21 -13.99
C TYR A 16 17.65 -14.36 -15.21
N LYS A 17 18.17 -14.67 -16.40
CA LYS A 17 17.82 -13.96 -17.64
C LYS A 17 16.38 -14.22 -18.07
N GLU A 18 15.86 -15.43 -17.88
CA GLU A 18 14.45 -15.78 -18.17
C GLU A 18 13.51 -15.08 -17.18
N THR A 19 13.85 -15.07 -15.90
CA THR A 19 13.03 -14.40 -14.87
C THR A 19 12.95 -12.89 -15.09
N LYS A 20 14.06 -12.24 -15.50
CA LYS A 20 14.03 -10.81 -15.88
C LYS A 20 13.21 -10.54 -17.13
N ARG A 21 13.18 -11.46 -18.11
CA ARG A 21 12.31 -11.35 -19.28
C ARG A 21 10.84 -11.47 -18.91
N SER A 22 10.51 -12.37 -17.97
CA SER A 22 9.14 -12.53 -17.49
C SER A 22 8.66 -11.29 -16.72
N SER A 23 9.51 -10.72 -15.86
CA SER A 23 9.20 -9.46 -15.15
C SER A 23 8.93 -8.31 -16.14
N LEU A 24 9.78 -8.16 -17.17
CA LEU A 24 9.57 -7.15 -18.20
C LEU A 24 8.28 -7.38 -19.00
N ALA A 25 7.98 -8.62 -19.36
CA ALA A 25 6.76 -8.95 -20.10
C ALA A 25 5.51 -8.63 -19.28
N ILE A 26 5.47 -9.00 -18.00
CA ILE A 26 4.37 -8.70 -17.09
C ILE A 26 4.21 -7.18 -16.93
N TYR A 27 5.31 -6.46 -16.71
CA TYR A 27 5.30 -5.00 -16.64
C TYR A 27 4.66 -4.36 -17.88
N LEU A 28 5.06 -4.79 -19.08
CA LEU A 28 4.54 -4.25 -20.34
C LEU A 28 3.06 -4.59 -20.55
N ILE A 29 2.65 -5.81 -20.20
CA ILE A 29 1.25 -6.25 -20.30
C ILE A 29 0.37 -5.42 -19.35
N LEU A 30 0.74 -5.33 -18.07
CA LEU A 30 -0.04 -4.57 -17.10
C LEU A 30 -0.11 -3.09 -17.47
N ARG A 31 1.01 -2.50 -17.90
CA ARG A 31 1.03 -1.12 -18.38
C ARG A 31 0.12 -0.89 -19.57
N PHE A 32 0.12 -1.81 -20.53
CA PHE A 32 -0.81 -1.74 -21.68
C PHE A 32 -2.27 -1.82 -21.23
N LEU A 33 -2.61 -2.73 -20.32
CA LEU A 33 -3.97 -2.84 -19.78
C LEU A 33 -4.41 -1.58 -19.05
N VAL A 34 -3.53 -0.96 -18.25
CA VAL A 34 -3.82 0.32 -17.57
C VAL A 34 -4.04 1.46 -18.57
N ILE A 35 -3.24 1.54 -19.64
CA ILE A 35 -3.43 2.54 -20.70
C ILE A 35 -4.78 2.35 -21.40
N VAL A 36 -5.16 1.12 -21.73
CA VAL A 36 -6.47 0.82 -22.32
C VAL A 36 -7.58 1.21 -21.37
N CYS A 37 -7.46 0.87 -20.09
CA CYS A 37 -8.42 1.26 -19.05
C CYS A 37 -8.54 2.80 -18.97
N MET A 38 -7.43 3.54 -18.95
CA MET A 38 -7.40 5.00 -18.91
C MET A 38 -8.16 5.62 -20.10
N VAL A 39 -7.88 5.12 -21.32
CA VAL A 39 -8.57 5.60 -22.52
C VAL A 39 -10.08 5.35 -22.43
N LEU A 40 -10.50 4.17 -21.95
CA LEU A 40 -11.92 3.84 -21.77
C LEU A 40 -12.59 4.74 -20.72
N GLN A 41 -11.91 5.07 -19.62
CA GLN A 41 -12.44 5.98 -18.59
C GLN A 41 -12.57 7.41 -19.14
N LEU A 42 -11.59 7.89 -19.91
CA LEU A 42 -11.67 9.20 -20.57
C LEU A 42 -12.84 9.28 -21.57
N LEU A 43 -13.04 8.22 -22.37
CA LEU A 43 -14.19 8.15 -23.32
C LEU A 43 -15.55 8.14 -22.61
N LYS A 44 -15.61 7.61 -21.37
CA LYS A 44 -16.80 7.63 -20.50
C LYS A 44 -16.97 8.96 -19.76
N GLY A 45 -16.03 9.90 -19.85
CA GLY A 45 -16.03 11.17 -19.09
C GLY A 45 -15.67 11.02 -17.61
N ASN A 46 -15.16 9.86 -17.18
CA ASN A 46 -14.81 9.61 -15.80
C ASN A 46 -13.35 10.04 -15.52
N ILE A 47 -13.19 11.32 -15.20
CA ILE A 47 -11.87 11.94 -15.00
C ILE A 47 -11.17 11.37 -13.76
N ASN A 48 -11.89 11.11 -12.67
CA ASN A 48 -11.29 10.58 -11.43
C ASN A 48 -10.65 9.20 -11.69
N ASN A 49 -11.36 8.29 -12.33
CA ASN A 49 -10.81 6.99 -12.69
C ASN A 49 -9.65 7.09 -13.71
N ALA A 50 -9.66 8.08 -14.59
CA ALA A 50 -8.53 8.32 -15.48
C ALA A 50 -7.29 8.82 -14.71
N LEU A 51 -7.46 9.64 -13.68
CA LEU A 51 -6.39 10.06 -12.78
C LEU A 51 -5.81 8.87 -11.98
N LEU A 52 -6.65 7.96 -11.50
CA LEU A 52 -6.20 6.71 -10.86
C LEU A 52 -5.39 5.82 -11.82
N CYS A 53 -5.79 5.72 -13.08
CA CYS A 53 -4.98 5.04 -14.10
C CYS A 53 -3.62 5.73 -14.30
N LEU A 54 -3.58 7.06 -14.31
CA LEU A 54 -2.32 7.81 -14.42
C LEU A 54 -1.43 7.55 -13.19
N LEU A 55 -1.99 7.56 -11.98
CA LEU A 55 -1.29 7.18 -10.75
C LEU A 55 -0.70 5.77 -10.88
N SER A 56 -1.51 4.79 -11.30
CA SER A 56 -1.05 3.42 -11.52
C SER A 56 0.14 3.34 -12.48
N LEU A 57 0.10 4.11 -13.59
CA LEU A 57 1.21 4.18 -14.55
C LEU A 57 2.48 4.76 -13.93
N ILE A 58 2.36 5.72 -13.01
CA ILE A 58 3.49 6.29 -12.25
C ILE A 58 4.02 5.26 -11.25
N LEU A 59 3.15 4.63 -10.47
CA LEU A 59 3.54 3.62 -9.47
C LEU A 59 4.22 2.40 -10.10
N LEU A 60 3.81 1.97 -11.30
CA LEU A 60 4.47 0.90 -12.03
C LEU A 60 5.94 1.19 -12.38
N PHE A 61 6.39 2.46 -12.33
CA PHE A 61 7.81 2.80 -12.44
C PHE A 61 8.60 2.63 -11.13
N ALA A 62 7.93 2.49 -9.98
CA ALA A 62 8.59 2.48 -8.67
C ALA A 62 9.71 1.42 -8.58
N PRO A 63 9.54 0.14 -8.97
CA PRO A 63 10.61 -0.85 -8.91
C PRO A 63 11.82 -0.46 -9.77
N LEU A 64 11.60 0.08 -10.97
CA LEU A 64 12.68 0.53 -11.86
C LEU A 64 13.39 1.77 -11.29
N PHE A 65 12.64 2.72 -10.75
CA PHE A 65 13.19 3.91 -10.10
C PHE A 65 14.07 3.54 -8.90
N ILE A 66 13.58 2.66 -8.02
CA ILE A 66 14.30 2.18 -6.84
C ILE A 66 15.61 1.50 -7.26
N GLN A 67 15.56 0.57 -8.22
CA GLN A 67 16.74 -0.14 -8.71
C GLN A 67 17.79 0.81 -9.30
N ASN A 68 17.38 1.77 -10.12
CA ASN A 68 18.30 2.72 -10.74
C ASN A 68 18.86 3.74 -9.75
N LYS A 69 18.00 4.32 -8.89
CA LYS A 69 18.40 5.38 -7.95
C LYS A 69 19.34 4.87 -6.88
N PHE A 70 19.12 3.65 -6.40
CA PHE A 70 19.89 3.07 -5.29
C PHE A 70 20.92 2.03 -5.76
N ALA A 71 21.06 1.82 -7.07
CA ALA A 71 21.96 0.84 -7.67
C ALA A 71 21.81 -0.58 -7.09
N ILE A 72 20.56 -0.99 -6.85
CA ILE A 72 20.18 -2.32 -6.35
C ILE A 72 19.55 -3.16 -7.45
N THR A 73 19.48 -4.47 -7.23
CA THR A 73 18.69 -5.40 -8.05
C THR A 73 17.64 -6.04 -7.18
N LEU A 74 16.37 -5.75 -7.44
CA LEU A 74 15.28 -6.46 -6.78
C LEU A 74 15.15 -7.87 -7.36
N PRO A 75 14.86 -8.90 -6.54
CA PRO A 75 14.48 -10.21 -7.03
C PRO A 75 13.27 -10.09 -7.97
N SER A 76 13.31 -10.79 -9.10
CA SER A 76 12.22 -10.68 -10.10
C SER A 76 10.85 -11.11 -9.56
N GLY A 77 10.80 -12.03 -8.60
CA GLY A 77 9.57 -12.37 -7.90
C GLY A 77 8.98 -11.19 -7.14
N LEU A 78 9.81 -10.42 -6.44
CA LEU A 78 9.39 -9.21 -5.72
C LEU A 78 8.90 -8.13 -6.70
N GLU A 79 9.62 -7.89 -7.82
CA GLU A 79 9.18 -6.96 -8.87
C GLU A 79 7.78 -7.33 -9.40
N ILE A 80 7.60 -8.59 -9.79
CA ILE A 80 6.34 -9.10 -10.32
C ILE A 80 5.21 -8.93 -9.30
N THR A 81 5.47 -9.27 -8.04
CA THR A 81 4.48 -9.11 -6.97
C THR A 81 4.08 -7.64 -6.78
N ILE A 82 5.04 -6.71 -6.83
CA ILE A 82 4.76 -5.27 -6.75
C ILE A 82 3.89 -4.81 -7.94
N TYR A 83 4.18 -5.26 -9.16
CA TYR A 83 3.37 -4.89 -10.33
C TYR A 83 1.93 -5.41 -10.23
N PHE A 84 1.74 -6.65 -9.81
CA PHE A 84 0.39 -7.19 -9.58
C PHE A 84 -0.31 -6.51 -8.41
N PHE A 85 0.41 -6.17 -7.35
CA PHE A 85 -0.12 -5.43 -6.21
C PHE A 85 -0.68 -4.07 -6.64
N ILE A 86 0.10 -3.26 -7.39
CA ILE A 86 -0.34 -1.95 -7.89
C ILE A 86 -1.57 -2.11 -8.78
N PHE A 87 -1.57 -3.09 -9.69
CA PHE A 87 -2.72 -3.35 -10.55
C PHE A 87 -3.96 -3.79 -9.75
N ALA A 88 -3.77 -4.61 -8.73
CA ALA A 88 -4.86 -5.09 -7.87
C ALA A 88 -5.45 -3.95 -7.03
N ALA A 89 -4.62 -3.06 -6.49
CA ALA A 89 -5.08 -1.93 -5.69
C ALA A 89 -5.88 -0.94 -6.54
N GLU A 90 -5.26 -0.41 -7.60
CA GLU A 90 -5.83 0.70 -8.34
C GLU A 90 -6.89 0.27 -9.36
N ILE A 91 -6.57 -0.75 -10.18
CA ILE A 91 -7.45 -1.12 -11.29
C ILE A 91 -8.57 -2.06 -10.84
N LEU A 92 -8.25 -3.10 -10.07
CA LEU A 92 -9.26 -4.00 -9.55
C LEU A 92 -9.97 -3.39 -8.35
N GLY A 93 -9.24 -2.78 -7.42
CA GLY A 93 -9.74 -2.17 -6.20
C GLY A 93 -10.70 -1.00 -6.49
N GLU A 94 -10.14 0.10 -6.96
CA GLU A 94 -10.89 1.35 -7.16
C GLU A 94 -11.78 1.31 -8.40
N ILE A 95 -11.22 1.05 -9.59
CA ILE A 95 -11.98 1.18 -10.85
C ILE A 95 -13.03 0.07 -11.01
N ASN A 96 -12.71 -1.17 -10.59
CA ASN A 96 -13.63 -2.31 -10.65
C ASN A 96 -14.37 -2.57 -9.34
N ASN A 97 -14.25 -1.66 -8.36
CA ASN A 97 -14.97 -1.69 -7.08
C ASN A 97 -14.76 -2.96 -6.25
N PHE A 98 -13.56 -3.57 -6.31
CA PHE A 98 -13.28 -4.75 -5.47
C PHE A 98 -13.28 -4.41 -3.98
N TYR A 99 -12.97 -3.17 -3.62
CA TYR A 99 -13.11 -2.66 -2.24
C TYR A 99 -14.56 -2.79 -1.73
N GLY A 100 -15.56 -2.55 -2.60
CA GLY A 100 -16.97 -2.69 -2.24
C GLY A 100 -17.53 -4.12 -2.37
N ILE A 101 -16.95 -4.95 -3.25
CA ILE A 101 -17.49 -6.27 -3.61
C ILE A 101 -16.83 -7.41 -2.84
N ILE A 102 -15.50 -7.32 -2.61
CA ILE A 102 -14.72 -8.41 -1.99
C ILE A 102 -14.43 -8.05 -0.53
N PRO A 103 -14.99 -8.79 0.44
CA PRO A 103 -14.71 -8.55 1.84
C PRO A 103 -13.21 -8.57 2.14
N TYR A 104 -12.75 -7.63 2.96
CA TYR A 104 -11.35 -7.51 3.39
C TYR A 104 -10.33 -7.24 2.26
N TRP A 105 -10.77 -6.88 1.02
CA TRP A 105 -9.86 -6.59 -0.09
C TRP A 105 -8.82 -5.56 0.31
N ASP A 106 -9.25 -4.46 0.85
CA ASP A 106 -8.47 -3.39 1.40
C ASP A 106 -7.47 -3.87 2.49
N THR A 107 -7.97 -4.53 3.52
CA THR A 107 -7.16 -5.12 4.59
C THR A 107 -6.03 -6.03 4.06
N ILE A 108 -6.33 -6.85 3.03
CA ILE A 108 -5.36 -7.72 2.38
C ILE A 108 -4.29 -6.88 1.68
N LEU A 109 -4.69 -5.86 0.95
CA LEU A 109 -3.76 -5.01 0.19
C LEU A 109 -2.84 -4.22 1.13
N HIS A 110 -3.35 -3.58 2.17
CA HIS A 110 -2.53 -2.85 3.14
C HIS A 110 -1.59 -3.79 3.91
N THR A 111 -2.02 -5.02 4.25
CA THR A 111 -1.12 -6.04 4.83
C THR A 111 0.00 -6.44 3.88
N ILE A 112 -0.31 -6.66 2.61
CA ILE A 112 0.68 -6.98 1.57
C ILE A 112 1.60 -5.79 1.34
N ASN A 113 1.09 -4.56 1.31
CA ASN A 113 1.89 -3.33 1.21
C ASN A 113 2.95 -3.27 2.32
N GLY A 114 2.54 -3.49 3.58
CA GLY A 114 3.44 -3.52 4.72
C GLY A 114 4.56 -4.54 4.55
N PHE A 115 4.23 -5.74 4.09
CA PHE A 115 5.20 -6.80 3.81
C PHE A 115 6.14 -6.43 2.66
N LEU A 116 5.63 -5.96 1.53
CA LEU A 116 6.42 -5.64 0.33
C LEU A 116 7.33 -4.42 0.56
N ALA A 117 6.80 -3.38 1.20
CA ALA A 117 7.58 -2.19 1.52
C ALA A 117 8.72 -2.52 2.51
N ALA A 118 8.47 -3.38 3.51
CA ALA A 118 9.52 -3.87 4.38
C ALA A 118 10.57 -4.70 3.63
N ALA A 119 10.17 -5.51 2.65
CA ALA A 119 11.12 -6.28 1.80
C ALA A 119 12.01 -5.36 0.95
N VAL A 120 11.44 -4.27 0.41
CA VAL A 120 12.21 -3.25 -0.32
C VAL A 120 13.16 -2.54 0.65
N GLY A 121 12.69 -2.05 1.79
CA GLY A 121 13.51 -1.39 2.80
C GLY A 121 14.65 -2.27 3.29
N PHE A 122 14.38 -3.56 3.53
CA PHE A 122 15.41 -4.53 3.86
C PHE A 122 16.45 -4.68 2.75
N SER A 123 16.02 -4.77 1.49
CA SER A 123 16.94 -4.90 0.35
C SER A 123 17.87 -3.70 0.23
N LEU A 124 17.37 -2.49 0.52
CA LEU A 124 18.17 -1.26 0.50
C LEU A 124 19.22 -1.25 1.61
N ILE A 125 18.83 -1.55 2.86
CA ILE A 125 19.77 -1.50 3.99
C ILE A 125 20.75 -2.68 3.99
N ASP A 126 20.35 -3.86 3.54
CA ASP A 126 21.21 -5.04 3.43
C ASP A 126 22.31 -4.83 2.38
N LEU A 127 21.98 -4.18 1.25
CA LEU A 127 22.98 -3.79 0.25
C LEU A 127 24.00 -2.81 0.83
N LEU A 128 23.54 -1.79 1.56
CA LEU A 128 24.42 -0.82 2.24
C LEU A 128 25.34 -1.55 3.22
N ASN A 129 24.79 -2.47 4.01
CA ASN A 129 25.53 -3.26 5.00
C ASN A 129 26.60 -4.15 4.34
N LYS A 130 26.28 -4.80 3.22
CA LYS A 130 27.21 -5.68 2.49
C LYS A 130 28.32 -4.92 1.77
N ASN A 131 28.05 -3.73 1.27
CA ASN A 131 29.00 -2.95 0.49
C ASN A 131 29.89 -2.04 1.35
N SER A 132 29.60 -1.83 2.62
CA SER A 132 30.39 -1.01 3.53
C SER A 132 31.42 -1.86 4.27
N LYS A 133 32.69 -1.45 4.21
CA LYS A 133 33.78 -2.10 4.99
C LYS A 133 33.72 -1.77 6.49
N ASN A 134 33.11 -0.65 6.84
CA ASN A 134 33.11 -0.09 8.19
C ASN A 134 31.76 -0.27 8.93
N VAL A 135 30.76 -0.84 8.28
CA VAL A 135 29.42 -1.04 8.84
C VAL A 135 29.11 -2.52 8.86
N ASN A 136 28.76 -3.01 10.05
CA ASN A 136 28.28 -4.38 10.25
C ASN A 136 27.03 -4.33 11.12
N LEU A 137 25.90 -4.15 10.48
CA LEU A 137 24.60 -3.99 11.14
C LEU A 137 24.10 -5.34 11.68
N SER A 138 23.57 -5.32 12.88
CA SER A 138 22.93 -6.51 13.46
C SER A 138 21.65 -6.88 12.70
N PRO A 139 21.22 -8.15 12.70
CA PRO A 139 19.96 -8.57 12.11
C PRO A 139 18.75 -7.77 12.65
N PHE A 140 18.77 -7.43 13.92
CA PHE A 140 17.72 -6.60 14.53
C PHE A 140 17.68 -5.20 13.91
N TYR A 141 18.83 -4.57 13.73
CA TYR A 141 18.89 -3.23 13.15
C TYR A 141 18.44 -3.21 11.67
N LEU A 142 18.83 -4.23 10.89
CA LEU A 142 18.36 -4.37 9.51
C LEU A 142 16.82 -4.48 9.44
N CYS A 143 16.23 -5.30 10.33
CA CYS A 143 14.78 -5.43 10.41
C CYS A 143 14.10 -4.15 10.91
N LEU A 144 14.69 -3.44 11.89
CA LEU A 144 14.14 -2.18 12.38
C LEU A 144 14.09 -1.12 11.29
N VAL A 145 15.14 -0.97 10.49
CA VAL A 145 15.17 -0.02 9.35
C VAL A 145 14.14 -0.43 8.29
N ALA A 146 14.04 -1.72 7.96
CA ALA A 146 13.04 -2.23 7.03
C ALA A 146 11.61 -1.94 7.51
N PHE A 147 11.35 -2.15 8.79
CA PHE A 147 10.07 -1.83 9.43
C PHE A 147 9.76 -0.32 9.35
N CYS A 148 10.71 0.53 9.74
CA CYS A 148 10.52 1.99 9.67
C CYS A 148 10.27 2.46 8.23
N PHE A 149 10.97 1.88 7.24
CA PHE A 149 10.74 2.16 5.84
C PHE A 149 9.31 1.82 5.42
N SER A 150 8.83 0.63 5.79
CA SER A 150 7.48 0.18 5.50
C SER A 150 6.42 1.11 6.11
N MET A 151 6.57 1.46 7.39
CA MET A 151 5.65 2.38 8.05
C MET A 151 5.65 3.77 7.41
N THR A 152 6.81 4.25 6.97
CA THR A 152 6.90 5.53 6.25
C THR A 152 6.12 5.48 4.93
N ILE A 153 6.25 4.40 4.17
CA ILE A 153 5.50 4.23 2.91
C ILE A 153 4.00 4.18 3.18
N GLY A 154 3.56 3.42 4.21
CA GLY A 154 2.14 3.38 4.62
C GLY A 154 1.60 4.77 4.98
N VAL A 155 2.29 5.52 5.85
CA VAL A 155 1.86 6.87 6.24
C VAL A 155 1.81 7.84 5.05
N LEU A 156 2.78 7.76 4.12
CA LEU A 156 2.76 8.59 2.91
C LEU A 156 1.57 8.25 2.00
N TRP A 157 1.15 6.98 1.98
CA TRP A 157 -0.02 6.56 1.25
C TRP A 157 -1.30 7.15 1.87
N GLU A 158 -1.48 7.06 3.19
CA GLU A 158 -2.61 7.69 3.90
C GLU A 158 -2.67 9.21 3.67
N PHE A 159 -1.51 9.89 3.65
CA PHE A 159 -1.49 11.32 3.29
C PHE A 159 -1.94 11.58 1.85
N PHE A 160 -1.63 10.68 0.94
CA PHE A 160 -2.08 10.77 -0.43
C PHE A 160 -3.59 10.57 -0.53
N GLU A 161 -4.16 9.54 0.12
CA GLU A 161 -5.60 9.28 0.16
C GLU A 161 -6.36 10.46 0.76
N TYR A 162 -5.97 10.91 1.95
CA TYR A 162 -6.54 12.10 2.59
C TYR A 162 -6.49 13.34 1.68
N SER A 163 -5.38 13.56 0.98
CA SER A 163 -5.24 14.71 0.09
C SER A 163 -6.13 14.59 -1.14
N SER A 164 -6.31 13.38 -1.66
CA SER A 164 -7.20 13.09 -2.79
C SER A 164 -8.65 13.36 -2.43
N ASP A 165 -9.08 12.93 -1.25
CA ASP A 165 -10.44 13.16 -0.76
C ASP A 165 -10.66 14.66 -0.49
N LYS A 166 -9.67 15.31 0.12
CA LYS A 166 -9.77 16.72 0.50
C LYS A 166 -9.75 17.71 -0.67
N PHE A 167 -8.98 17.43 -1.73
CA PHE A 167 -8.71 18.41 -2.79
C PHE A 167 -9.23 17.99 -4.17
N LEU A 168 -9.56 16.72 -4.36
CA LEU A 168 -10.02 16.18 -5.65
C LEU A 168 -11.46 15.62 -5.57
N ASP A 169 -12.14 15.80 -4.42
CA ASP A 169 -13.48 15.29 -4.16
C ASP A 169 -13.59 13.78 -4.46
N MET A 170 -12.56 13.02 -4.05
CA MET A 170 -12.54 11.56 -4.13
C MET A 170 -13.04 10.95 -2.81
N ASP A 171 -13.13 9.64 -2.74
CA ASP A 171 -13.46 8.84 -1.56
C ASP A 171 -12.49 7.65 -1.50
N MET A 172 -11.21 7.95 -1.27
CA MET A 172 -10.17 6.91 -1.14
C MET A 172 -10.15 6.34 0.28
N GLN A 173 -10.24 7.21 1.30
CA GLN A 173 -10.43 6.80 2.70
C GLN A 173 -11.90 6.43 2.91
N LYS A 174 -12.18 5.12 3.07
CA LYS A 174 -13.56 4.65 3.14
C LYS A 174 -14.24 5.00 4.47
N ASP A 175 -15.41 5.57 4.37
CA ASP A 175 -16.17 6.02 5.52
C ASP A 175 -16.75 4.86 6.35
N THR A 176 -16.75 5.04 7.67
CA THR A 176 -17.37 4.10 8.61
C THR A 176 -18.49 4.75 9.38
N VAL A 177 -19.66 4.12 9.40
CA VAL A 177 -20.78 4.56 10.24
C VAL A 177 -20.57 4.08 11.67
N VAL A 178 -20.28 5.00 12.59
CA VAL A 178 -20.03 4.72 14.01
C VAL A 178 -21.25 5.06 14.89
N LYS A 179 -21.51 4.24 15.91
CA LYS A 179 -22.63 4.43 16.87
C LYS A 179 -22.22 5.17 18.14
N LYS A 180 -20.95 5.54 18.25
CA LYS A 180 -20.39 6.16 19.44
C LYS A 180 -19.32 7.18 19.05
N ILE A 181 -19.42 8.38 19.60
CA ILE A 181 -18.40 9.42 19.51
C ILE A 181 -18.01 9.88 20.91
N SER A 182 -16.77 10.34 21.05
CA SER A 182 -16.26 10.89 22.31
C SER A 182 -15.45 12.14 21.98
N SER A 183 -15.83 13.28 22.54
CA SER A 183 -15.16 14.55 22.28
C SER A 183 -15.19 15.49 23.46
N VAL A 184 -14.08 16.19 23.67
CA VAL A 184 -13.99 17.29 24.63
C VAL A 184 -14.81 18.51 24.16
N THR A 185 -14.86 18.71 22.83
CA THR A 185 -15.62 19.82 22.22
C THR A 185 -17.11 19.78 22.57
N LEU A 186 -17.66 18.60 22.84
CA LEU A 186 -19.05 18.43 23.27
C LEU A 186 -19.29 18.81 24.77
N ASN A 187 -18.23 19.18 25.51
CA ASN A 187 -18.37 19.52 26.93
C ASN A 187 -18.70 20.98 27.12
N PRO A 188 -19.95 21.31 27.54
CA PRO A 188 -20.39 22.71 27.72
C PRO A 188 -19.65 23.44 28.85
N SER A 189 -18.98 22.71 29.77
CA SER A 189 -18.20 23.32 30.85
C SER A 189 -16.82 23.81 30.44
N GLY A 190 -16.38 23.56 29.19
CA GLY A 190 -15.05 23.90 28.68
C GLY A 190 -13.88 23.16 29.35
N LYS A 191 -14.18 22.19 30.24
CA LYS A 191 -13.15 21.38 30.91
C LYS A 191 -12.62 20.29 29.95
N ASN A 192 -11.34 19.92 30.12
CA ASN A 192 -10.71 18.82 29.38
C ASN A 192 -11.23 17.45 29.87
N LYS A 193 -12.53 17.23 29.68
CA LYS A 193 -13.23 15.97 29.96
C LYS A 193 -14.13 15.65 28.79
N ALA A 194 -13.89 14.54 28.11
CA ALA A 194 -14.69 14.12 26.96
C ALA A 194 -16.13 13.79 27.39
N ILE A 195 -17.08 14.22 26.59
CA ILE A 195 -18.47 13.76 26.60
C ILE A 195 -18.60 12.62 25.62
N VAL A 196 -19.21 11.54 26.06
CA VAL A 196 -19.45 10.34 25.26
C VAL A 196 -20.93 10.35 24.84
N VAL A 197 -21.16 10.36 23.53
CA VAL A 197 -22.48 10.12 22.94
C VAL A 197 -22.47 8.72 22.36
N SER A 198 -23.39 7.87 22.80
CA SER A 198 -23.51 6.47 22.39
C SER A 198 -24.90 6.17 21.85
N SER A 199 -25.04 5.02 21.18
CA SER A 199 -26.29 4.58 20.57
C SER A 199 -26.84 5.58 19.54
N ILE A 200 -25.96 6.22 18.77
CA ILE A 200 -26.34 7.13 17.70
C ILE A 200 -27.14 6.33 16.66
N GLY A 201 -28.39 6.70 16.45
CA GLY A 201 -29.26 6.04 15.49
C GLY A 201 -29.26 6.68 14.11
N LYS A 202 -29.02 7.99 14.04
CA LYS A 202 -28.87 8.73 12.78
C LYS A 202 -28.17 10.07 13.02
N THR A 203 -27.58 10.61 11.94
CA THR A 203 -27.07 11.99 11.87
C THR A 203 -27.83 12.74 10.78
N VAL A 204 -28.21 13.97 11.04
CA VAL A 204 -28.91 14.82 10.06
C VAL A 204 -28.05 16.06 9.82
N ILE A 205 -27.75 16.31 8.56
CA ILE A 205 -26.95 17.46 8.12
C ILE A 205 -27.93 18.53 7.63
N TYR A 206 -27.78 19.74 8.15
CA TYR A 206 -28.58 20.91 7.77
C TYR A 206 -27.72 21.94 7.04
N ASP A 207 -28.32 22.69 6.13
CA ASP A 207 -27.70 23.89 5.58
C ASP A 207 -27.76 25.07 6.60
N GLU A 208 -27.20 26.22 6.22
CA GLU A 208 -27.18 27.43 7.03
C GLU A 208 -28.61 27.98 7.33
N ASN A 209 -29.60 27.63 6.52
CA ASN A 209 -30.99 28.07 6.64
C ASN A 209 -31.85 27.06 7.43
N GLY A 210 -31.28 25.93 7.84
CA GLY A 210 -31.98 24.89 8.58
C GLY A 210 -32.72 23.86 7.72
N TYR A 211 -32.48 23.84 6.40
CA TYR A 211 -33.00 22.80 5.54
C TYR A 211 -32.13 21.54 5.62
N ILE A 212 -32.77 20.37 5.62
CA ILE A 212 -32.06 19.10 5.61
C ILE A 212 -31.35 18.90 4.27
N LEU A 213 -30.03 18.75 4.28
CA LEU A 213 -29.22 18.39 3.14
C LEU A 213 -29.13 16.88 2.99
N GLU A 214 -28.84 16.15 4.09
CA GLU A 214 -28.65 14.71 4.05
C GLU A 214 -28.99 14.07 5.41
N THR A 215 -29.37 12.79 5.38
CA THR A 215 -29.61 11.98 6.59
C THR A 215 -28.81 10.68 6.50
N ILE A 216 -27.93 10.47 7.46
CA ILE A 216 -27.08 9.28 7.58
C ILE A 216 -27.73 8.35 8.60
N ASP A 217 -28.31 7.27 8.14
CA ASP A 217 -28.95 6.28 8.99
C ASP A 217 -27.92 5.35 9.66
N GLY A 218 -28.25 4.89 10.86
CA GLY A 218 -27.45 3.91 11.60
C GLY A 218 -26.34 4.51 12.49
N GLY A 219 -26.01 5.80 12.38
CA GLY A 219 -24.97 6.38 13.21
C GLY A 219 -24.45 7.74 12.78
N TYR A 220 -23.17 7.94 13.04
CA TYR A 220 -22.37 9.10 12.63
C TYR A 220 -21.29 8.65 11.65
N LEU A 221 -21.09 9.39 10.57
CA LEU A 221 -20.09 9.13 9.56
C LEU A 221 -18.75 9.68 10.01
N ASP A 222 -17.71 8.85 10.09
CA ASP A 222 -16.40 9.26 10.62
C ASP A 222 -15.44 9.85 9.58
N ILE A 223 -15.84 9.86 8.31
CA ILE A 223 -15.06 10.39 7.19
C ILE A 223 -13.62 9.87 7.12
N GLY A 224 -13.47 8.54 7.12
CA GLY A 224 -12.22 7.83 6.84
C GLY A 224 -11.26 7.64 8.03
N LEU A 225 -11.55 8.18 9.23
CA LEU A 225 -10.64 8.04 10.37
C LEU A 225 -10.40 6.57 10.77
N ASN A 226 -11.47 5.75 10.84
CA ASN A 226 -11.34 4.35 11.19
C ASN A 226 -10.64 3.55 10.11
N ASP A 227 -10.82 3.90 8.85
CA ASP A 227 -10.15 3.27 7.71
C ASP A 227 -8.65 3.52 7.79
N THR A 228 -8.20 4.77 7.80
CA THR A 228 -6.78 5.15 7.99
C THR A 228 -6.12 4.41 9.15
N MET A 229 -6.76 4.38 10.31
CA MET A 229 -6.17 3.73 11.48
C MET A 229 -6.09 2.21 11.35
N LYS A 230 -7.09 1.60 10.71
CA LYS A 230 -7.11 0.16 10.41
C LYS A 230 -6.00 -0.18 9.41
N ASP A 231 -5.82 0.63 8.37
CA ASP A 231 -4.88 0.37 7.30
C ASP A 231 -3.44 0.54 7.75
N LEU A 232 -3.15 1.55 8.54
CA LEU A 232 -1.87 1.67 9.25
C LEU A 232 -1.59 0.47 10.17
N LEU A 233 -2.62 -0.06 10.86
CA LEU A 233 -2.46 -1.23 11.74
C LEU A 233 -2.16 -2.50 10.94
N VAL A 234 -2.86 -2.76 9.84
CA VAL A 234 -2.62 -3.97 9.04
C VAL A 234 -1.35 -3.88 8.23
N ASN A 235 -0.94 -2.68 7.78
CA ASN A 235 0.38 -2.41 7.22
C ASN A 235 1.49 -2.72 8.25
N PHE A 236 1.33 -2.27 9.49
CA PHE A 236 2.22 -2.61 10.61
C PHE A 236 2.36 -4.13 10.77
N ILE A 237 1.24 -4.88 10.78
CA ILE A 237 1.25 -6.34 10.89
C ILE A 237 2.04 -6.96 9.73
N GLY A 238 1.82 -6.54 8.50
CA GLY A 238 2.55 -7.01 7.32
C GLY A 238 4.06 -6.80 7.45
N ALA A 239 4.47 -5.61 7.89
CA ALA A 239 5.87 -5.29 8.14
C ALA A 239 6.50 -6.14 9.24
N VAL A 240 5.79 -6.36 10.36
CA VAL A 240 6.26 -7.21 11.49
C VAL A 240 6.41 -8.66 11.02
N VAL A 241 5.48 -9.18 10.25
CA VAL A 241 5.55 -10.54 9.70
C VAL A 241 6.81 -10.72 8.85
N PHE A 242 7.04 -9.82 7.89
CA PHE A 242 8.26 -9.84 7.07
C PHE A 242 9.53 -9.79 7.94
N CYS A 243 9.62 -8.81 8.82
CA CYS A 243 10.80 -8.62 9.68
C CYS A 243 11.07 -9.82 10.58
N SER A 244 10.02 -10.47 11.07
CA SER A 244 10.14 -11.68 11.90
C SER A 244 10.74 -12.84 11.11
N PHE A 245 10.27 -13.10 9.90
CA PHE A 245 10.83 -14.13 9.01
C PHE A 245 12.30 -13.87 8.68
N VAL A 246 12.64 -12.66 8.29
CA VAL A 246 14.02 -12.28 7.93
C VAL A 246 14.93 -12.37 9.13
N TYR A 247 14.50 -11.88 10.30
CA TYR A 247 15.28 -11.97 11.53
C TYR A 247 15.64 -13.41 11.89
N LEU A 248 14.66 -14.32 11.83
CA LEU A 248 14.87 -15.74 12.11
C LEU A 248 15.83 -16.37 11.09
N ALA A 249 15.68 -16.10 9.80
CA ALA A 249 16.56 -16.60 8.75
C ALA A 249 18.01 -16.12 8.93
N LEU A 250 18.22 -14.85 9.23
CA LEU A 250 19.56 -14.29 9.47
C LEU A 250 20.23 -14.84 10.74
N LYS A 251 19.44 -15.16 11.76
CA LYS A 251 19.96 -15.74 13.01
C LYS A 251 20.37 -17.20 12.82
N GLN A 252 19.66 -17.96 11.99
CA GLN A 252 20.01 -19.34 11.65
C GLN A 252 21.32 -19.43 10.86
N ASN A 253 21.55 -18.50 9.93
CA ASN A 253 22.76 -18.47 9.11
C ASN A 253 24.03 -18.00 9.86
N LYS A 254 23.92 -17.54 11.11
CA LYS A 254 25.04 -17.17 11.99
C LYS A 254 25.45 -18.29 12.96
N LYS A 255 24.72 -19.40 12.98
CA LYS A 255 25.09 -20.62 13.70
C LYS A 255 25.81 -21.58 12.76
#